data_47ce9d5ef322d60fd5ff29f3be0dd738
#
_entry.id   47ce9d5ef322d60fd5ff29f3be0dd738
#
_cell.length_a   1.000
_cell.length_b   1.000
_cell.length_c   1.000
_cell.angle_alpha   90.00
_cell.angle_beta   90.00
_cell.angle_gamma   90.00
#
_symmetry.space_group_name_H-M   'P 1'
#
loop_
_entity.id
_entity.type
_entity.pdbx_description
1 polymer ?
#
loop_
_entity_poly.entity_id
_entity_poly.type
_entity_poly.pdbx_seq_one_letter_code
_entity_poly.pdbx_strand_id
1 'polypeptide(L)'
;ENTSSLFSQGKFVTAYYKADRIFKAQIPQHVEKVTLKKDYSIEETPRQDFVKYLLDLKMTQALAVTGGKKEKAEQIAAWFKNFDDLLKRIFDDDSVELVFDEETFQFTIHMNDRDSFDFNTLSSGYAAVLDIVVDLIIRMESQSDRKFDFSVAGIVLIDEIETHLHLELQRKILDLLTSIFPNI
;
A
#
# COMPACT_ATOMS: atom_id res chain seq x y z
N GLU A 1 26.73 -3.19 11.14
CA GLU A 1 25.88 -4.38 10.92
C GLU A 1 25.89 -4.74 9.42
N ASN A 2 25.90 -6.06 9.14
CA ASN A 2 25.90 -6.54 7.77
C ASN A 2 24.48 -6.37 7.17
N THR A 3 24.37 -5.92 5.92
CA THR A 3 23.09 -5.72 5.20
C THR A 3 22.20 -6.97 5.25
N SER A 4 22.79 -8.18 5.16
CA SER A 4 22.05 -9.44 5.28
C SER A 4 21.38 -9.62 6.64
N SER A 5 22.04 -9.19 7.72
CA SER A 5 21.45 -9.22 9.07
C SER A 5 20.33 -8.19 9.23
N LEU A 6 20.48 -7.00 8.64
CA LEU A 6 19.44 -5.98 8.64
C LEU A 6 18.20 -6.45 7.86
N PHE A 7 18.41 -7.11 6.71
CA PHE A 7 17.33 -7.68 5.90
C PHE A 7 16.53 -8.72 6.69
N SER A 8 17.19 -9.71 7.29
CA SER A 8 16.50 -10.77 8.08
C SER A 8 15.77 -10.23 9.31
N GLN A 9 16.17 -9.07 9.82
CA GLN A 9 15.47 -8.36 10.90
C GLN A 9 14.34 -7.45 10.43
N GLY A 10 14.14 -7.32 9.10
CA GLY A 10 13.18 -6.41 8.50
C GLY A 10 13.61 -4.92 8.50
N LYS A 11 14.85 -4.65 8.87
CA LYS A 11 15.42 -3.29 8.93
C LYS A 11 16.02 -2.82 7.59
N PHE A 12 15.93 -3.64 6.58
CA PHE A 12 16.39 -3.35 5.23
C PHE A 12 15.48 -4.03 4.22
N VAL A 13 15.01 -3.30 3.22
CA VAL A 13 14.09 -3.79 2.20
C VAL A 13 14.80 -3.91 0.86
N THR A 14 14.48 -4.96 0.12
CA THR A 14 14.87 -5.11 -1.29
C THR A 14 13.64 -5.39 -2.12
N ALA A 15 13.53 -4.74 -3.28
CA ALA A 15 12.44 -4.98 -4.22
C ALA A 15 12.92 -4.79 -5.67
N TYR A 16 12.29 -5.52 -6.58
CA TYR A 16 12.49 -5.37 -8.01
C TYR A 16 11.15 -5.37 -8.74
N TYR A 17 10.94 -4.36 -9.58
CA TYR A 17 9.73 -4.19 -10.37
C TYR A 17 10.07 -4.22 -11.85
N LYS A 18 9.48 -5.17 -12.57
CA LYS A 18 9.63 -5.32 -14.01
C LYS A 18 8.85 -4.24 -14.76
N ALA A 19 9.19 -4.03 -16.05
CA ALA A 19 8.50 -3.08 -16.92
C ALA A 19 6.99 -3.40 -17.11
N ASP A 20 6.66 -4.68 -17.26
CA ASP A 20 5.29 -5.20 -17.50
C ASP A 20 4.46 -5.37 -16.23
N ARG A 21 4.72 -4.58 -15.19
CA ARG A 21 3.99 -4.63 -13.92
C ARG A 21 2.53 -4.24 -14.07
N ILE A 22 1.66 -5.10 -13.56
CA ILE A 22 0.22 -4.86 -13.47
C ILE A 22 -0.22 -5.22 -12.05
N PHE A 23 -0.75 -4.24 -11.32
CA PHE A 23 -1.31 -4.49 -10.00
C PHE A 23 -2.57 -5.37 -10.13
N LYS A 24 -2.56 -6.48 -9.41
CA LYS A 24 -3.73 -7.35 -9.22
C LYS A 24 -3.83 -7.72 -7.76
N ALA A 25 -4.83 -7.17 -7.09
CA ALA A 25 -5.16 -7.53 -5.72
C ALA A 25 -5.95 -8.83 -5.68
N GLN A 26 -5.67 -9.68 -4.72
CA GLN A 26 -6.56 -10.78 -4.36
C GLN A 26 -7.72 -10.22 -3.54
N ILE A 27 -8.93 -10.31 -4.08
CA ILE A 27 -10.14 -9.87 -3.37
C ILE A 27 -10.52 -10.95 -2.37
N PRO A 28 -10.56 -10.65 -1.06
CA PRO A 28 -10.88 -11.62 -0.02
C PRO A 28 -12.35 -12.02 -0.11
N GLN A 29 -12.64 -13.32 0.05
CA GLN A 29 -14.00 -13.85 0.14
C GLN A 29 -14.44 -14.06 1.60
N HIS A 30 -13.53 -13.94 2.54
CA HIS A 30 -13.75 -14.07 3.98
C HIS A 30 -12.72 -13.23 4.74
N VAL A 31 -13.03 -12.92 5.98
CA VAL A 31 -12.09 -12.22 6.86
C VAL A 31 -11.05 -13.20 7.37
N GLU A 32 -9.79 -12.91 7.15
CA GLU A 32 -8.67 -13.66 7.68
C GLU A 32 -7.62 -12.72 8.31
N LYS A 33 -6.86 -13.26 9.26
CA LYS A 33 -5.74 -12.54 9.84
C LYS A 33 -4.56 -12.57 8.90
N VAL A 34 -4.07 -11.40 8.51
CA VAL A 34 -2.87 -11.28 7.66
C VAL A 34 -1.62 -11.21 8.53
N THR A 35 -0.69 -12.13 8.32
CA THR A 35 0.62 -12.13 8.97
C THR A 35 1.67 -11.67 7.98
N LEU A 36 2.21 -10.48 8.20
CA LEU A 36 3.25 -9.90 7.35
C LEU A 36 4.62 -10.48 7.73
N LYS A 37 5.44 -10.78 6.70
CA LYS A 37 6.83 -11.18 6.89
C LYS A 37 7.69 -9.94 7.17
N LYS A 38 8.88 -10.18 7.75
CA LYS A 38 9.90 -9.14 7.96
C LYS A 38 10.89 -9.03 6.79
N ASP A 39 11.05 -10.09 6.02
CA ASP A 39 12.14 -10.32 5.07
C ASP A 39 11.60 -10.90 3.75
N TYR A 40 10.67 -10.19 3.12
CA TYR A 40 10.22 -10.54 1.78
C TYR A 40 11.38 -10.55 0.79
N SER A 41 11.59 -11.67 0.11
CA SER A 41 12.60 -11.75 -0.95
C SER A 41 12.23 -10.84 -2.14
N ILE A 42 13.23 -10.57 -2.99
CA ILE A 42 13.06 -9.73 -4.19
C ILE A 42 12.06 -10.33 -5.20
N GLU A 43 11.85 -11.65 -5.16
CA GLU A 43 10.96 -12.38 -6.07
C GLU A 43 9.51 -12.46 -5.55
N GLU A 44 9.30 -12.22 -4.27
CA GLU A 44 7.96 -12.24 -3.67
C GLU A 44 7.17 -11.00 -4.07
N THR A 45 5.86 -11.17 -4.18
CA THR A 45 4.91 -10.13 -4.59
C THR A 45 3.85 -9.88 -3.50
N PRO A 46 4.23 -9.37 -2.32
CA PRO A 46 3.31 -9.22 -1.18
C PRO A 46 2.14 -8.27 -1.44
N ARG A 47 2.23 -7.40 -2.44
CA ARG A 47 1.16 -6.51 -2.88
C ARG A 47 -0.16 -7.21 -3.21
N GLN A 48 -0.11 -8.50 -3.59
CA GLN A 48 -1.31 -9.27 -3.88
C GLN A 48 -2.23 -9.41 -2.66
N ASP A 49 -1.66 -9.41 -1.46
CA ASP A 49 -2.40 -9.53 -0.20
C ASP A 49 -2.82 -8.16 0.37
N PHE A 50 -2.57 -7.07 -0.34
CA PHE A 50 -2.83 -5.72 0.17
C PHE A 50 -4.30 -5.49 0.54
N VAL A 51 -5.26 -5.90 -0.30
CA VAL A 51 -6.69 -5.75 -0.01
C VAL A 51 -7.11 -6.62 1.17
N LYS A 52 -6.55 -7.82 1.32
CA LYS A 52 -6.75 -8.66 2.51
C LYS A 52 -6.20 -7.97 3.77
N TYR A 53 -5.05 -7.33 3.66
CA TYR A 53 -4.46 -6.55 4.75
C TYR A 53 -5.35 -5.36 5.15
N LEU A 54 -5.91 -4.62 4.19
CA LEU A 54 -6.87 -3.55 4.47
C LEU A 54 -8.10 -4.09 5.22
N LEU A 55 -8.62 -5.25 4.83
CA LEU A 55 -9.75 -5.89 5.50
C LEU A 55 -9.37 -6.32 6.92
N ASP A 56 -8.20 -6.93 7.14
CA ASP A 56 -7.71 -7.25 8.50
C ASP A 56 -7.59 -5.99 9.38
N LEU A 57 -7.12 -4.87 8.82
CA LEU A 57 -7.08 -3.59 9.54
C LEU A 57 -8.48 -3.11 9.92
N LYS A 58 -9.46 -3.11 9.00
CA LYS A 58 -10.85 -2.70 9.30
C LYS A 58 -11.49 -3.56 10.36
N MET A 59 -11.35 -4.89 10.27
CA MET A 59 -11.86 -5.80 11.28
C MET A 59 -11.17 -5.61 12.64
N THR A 60 -9.85 -5.41 12.62
CA THR A 60 -9.09 -5.11 13.85
C THR A 60 -9.57 -3.80 14.49
N GLN A 61 -9.84 -2.76 13.68
CA GLN A 61 -10.40 -1.49 14.15
C GLN A 61 -11.76 -1.68 14.81
N ALA A 62 -12.69 -2.36 14.14
CA ALA A 62 -14.03 -2.63 14.66
C ALA A 62 -14.01 -3.39 16.00
N LEU A 63 -13.18 -4.44 16.08
CA LEU A 63 -12.98 -5.21 17.32
C LEU A 63 -12.31 -4.39 18.42
N ALA A 64 -11.40 -3.48 18.09
CA ALA A 64 -10.78 -2.58 19.06
C ALA A 64 -11.78 -1.59 19.64
N VAL A 65 -12.66 -1.02 18.81
CA VAL A 65 -13.76 -0.15 19.26
C VAL A 65 -14.68 -0.91 20.22
N THR A 66 -15.17 -2.08 19.82
CA THR A 66 -16.09 -2.91 20.62
C THR A 66 -15.43 -3.38 21.92
N GLY A 67 -14.14 -3.69 21.89
CA GLY A 67 -13.35 -4.12 23.04
C GLY A 67 -12.80 -2.98 23.92
N GLY A 68 -13.20 -1.72 23.67
CA GLY A 68 -12.78 -0.55 24.44
C GLY A 68 -11.29 -0.15 24.29
N LYS A 69 -10.59 -0.67 23.28
CA LYS A 69 -9.18 -0.38 22.98
C LYS A 69 -9.06 0.88 22.09
N LYS A 70 -9.41 2.05 22.64
CA LYS A 70 -9.52 3.31 21.90
C LYS A 70 -8.23 3.67 21.16
N GLU A 71 -7.07 3.62 21.84
CA GLU A 71 -5.79 3.97 21.24
C GLU A 71 -5.48 3.15 19.97
N LYS A 72 -5.75 1.83 20.02
CA LYS A 72 -5.57 0.97 18.85
C LYS A 72 -6.54 1.30 17.72
N ALA A 73 -7.79 1.60 18.04
CA ALA A 73 -8.78 2.00 17.04
C ALA A 73 -8.42 3.32 16.36
N GLU A 74 -7.95 4.31 17.13
CA GLU A 74 -7.49 5.61 16.65
C GLU A 74 -6.23 5.48 15.79
N GLN A 75 -5.28 4.63 16.18
CA GLN A 75 -4.07 4.33 15.39
C GLN A 75 -4.44 3.79 14.00
N ILE A 76 -5.37 2.84 13.93
CA ILE A 76 -5.81 2.29 12.63
C ILE A 76 -6.63 3.32 11.84
N ALA A 77 -7.45 4.14 12.49
CA ALA A 77 -8.15 5.23 11.82
C ALA A 77 -7.16 6.23 11.19
N ALA A 78 -6.10 6.58 11.91
CA ALA A 78 -5.02 7.43 11.39
C ALA A 78 -4.30 6.78 10.21
N TRP A 79 -4.08 5.46 10.25
CA TRP A 79 -3.50 4.71 9.13
C TRP A 79 -4.35 4.86 7.85
N PHE A 80 -5.67 4.66 7.93
CA PHE A 80 -6.57 4.81 6.79
C PHE A 80 -6.60 6.25 6.27
N LYS A 81 -6.63 7.23 7.17
CA LYS A 81 -6.57 8.65 6.78
C LYS A 81 -5.28 8.97 6.02
N ASN A 82 -4.13 8.49 6.49
CA ASN A 82 -2.85 8.70 5.81
C ASN A 82 -2.82 7.98 4.44
N PHE A 83 -3.50 6.84 4.32
CA PHE A 83 -3.61 6.13 3.04
C PHE A 83 -4.53 6.89 2.06
N ASP A 84 -5.64 7.46 2.52
CA ASP A 84 -6.46 8.37 1.71
C ASP A 84 -5.65 9.58 1.21
N ASP A 85 -4.90 10.23 2.09
CA ASP A 85 -4.04 11.35 1.74
C ASP A 85 -2.95 10.94 0.72
N LEU A 86 -2.46 9.72 0.80
CA LEU A 86 -1.54 9.15 -0.18
C LEU A 86 -2.22 8.91 -1.54
N LEU A 87 -3.43 8.37 -1.56
CA LEU A 87 -4.22 8.19 -2.78
C LEU A 87 -4.49 9.52 -3.47
N LYS A 88 -4.88 10.56 -2.72
CA LYS A 88 -5.06 11.93 -3.26
C LYS A 88 -3.81 12.44 -3.97
N ARG A 89 -2.64 12.19 -3.40
CA ARG A 89 -1.36 12.57 -4.03
C ARG A 89 -1.05 11.76 -5.28
N ILE A 90 -1.34 10.45 -5.29
CA ILE A 90 -1.12 9.58 -6.46
C ILE A 90 -2.03 9.99 -7.61
N PHE A 91 -3.31 10.26 -7.33
CA PHE A 91 -4.30 10.62 -8.34
C PHE A 91 -4.28 12.11 -8.70
N ASP A 92 -3.55 12.94 -7.92
CA ASP A 92 -3.53 14.40 -8.05
C ASP A 92 -4.94 15.00 -7.94
N ASP A 93 -5.75 14.47 -7.01
CA ASP A 93 -7.16 14.82 -6.83
C ASP A 93 -7.56 14.72 -5.36
N ASP A 94 -7.92 15.86 -4.76
CA ASP A 94 -8.30 15.95 -3.34
C ASP A 94 -9.66 15.29 -3.03
N SER A 95 -10.46 14.98 -4.04
CA SER A 95 -11.76 14.31 -3.89
C SER A 95 -11.66 12.80 -3.70
N VAL A 96 -10.45 12.23 -3.88
CA VAL A 96 -10.24 10.79 -3.75
C VAL A 96 -10.51 10.34 -2.32
N GLU A 97 -11.29 9.27 -2.19
CA GLU A 97 -11.63 8.63 -0.92
C GLU A 97 -11.67 7.11 -1.09
N LEU A 98 -11.07 6.39 -0.14
CA LEU A 98 -11.20 4.94 -0.05
C LEU A 98 -12.42 4.59 0.78
N VAL A 99 -13.44 4.05 0.14
CA VAL A 99 -14.69 3.64 0.78
C VAL A 99 -14.69 2.13 1.04
N PHE A 100 -15.09 1.75 2.25
CA PHE A 100 -15.28 0.36 2.65
C PHE A 100 -16.76 0.06 2.76
N ASP A 101 -17.20 -0.98 2.09
CA ASP A 101 -18.55 -1.55 2.17
C ASP A 101 -18.54 -2.73 3.15
N GLU A 102 -19.21 -2.57 4.27
CA GLU A 102 -19.28 -3.57 5.34
C GLU A 102 -20.20 -4.75 5.01
N GLU A 103 -21.10 -4.63 4.03
CA GLU A 103 -21.97 -5.72 3.61
C GLU A 103 -21.25 -6.69 2.66
N THR A 104 -20.42 -6.14 1.76
CA THR A 104 -19.69 -6.91 0.76
C THR A 104 -18.23 -7.15 1.08
N PHE A 105 -17.69 -6.47 2.11
CA PHE A 105 -16.27 -6.43 2.48
C PHE A 105 -15.36 -5.90 1.37
N GLN A 106 -15.88 -5.05 0.51
CA GLN A 106 -15.14 -4.50 -0.62
C GLN A 106 -14.60 -3.10 -0.32
N PHE A 107 -13.47 -2.80 -0.92
CA PHE A 107 -12.90 -1.46 -0.97
C PHE A 107 -13.04 -0.89 -2.36
N THR A 108 -13.60 0.31 -2.45
CA THR A 108 -13.73 1.08 -3.69
C THR A 108 -13.09 2.45 -3.53
N ILE A 109 -12.56 2.98 -4.61
CA ILE A 109 -12.02 4.33 -4.68
C ILE A 109 -13.05 5.20 -5.35
N HIS A 110 -13.46 6.27 -4.65
CA HIS A 110 -14.41 7.25 -5.12
C HIS A 110 -13.66 8.51 -5.51
N MET A 111 -14.12 9.16 -6.59
CA MET A 111 -13.64 10.46 -7.06
C MET A 111 -14.83 11.25 -7.57
N ASN A 112 -14.78 12.59 -7.47
CA ASN A 112 -15.81 13.44 -8.07
C ASN A 112 -15.85 13.23 -9.59
N ASP A 113 -17.05 13.27 -10.16
CA ASP A 113 -17.30 13.20 -11.59
C ASP A 113 -16.83 11.92 -12.29
N ARG A 114 -16.60 10.85 -11.53
CA ARG A 114 -16.24 9.52 -12.06
C ARG A 114 -17.01 8.40 -11.36
N ASP A 115 -17.25 7.33 -12.08
CA ASP A 115 -17.76 6.09 -11.48
C ASP A 115 -16.72 5.53 -10.49
N SER A 116 -17.22 4.97 -9.39
CA SER A 116 -16.38 4.30 -8.40
C SER A 116 -15.70 3.07 -9.01
N PHE A 117 -14.47 2.82 -8.62
CA PHE A 117 -13.68 1.70 -9.11
C PHE A 117 -12.95 0.98 -7.98
N ASP A 118 -12.57 -0.26 -8.20
CA ASP A 118 -11.75 -1.04 -7.27
C ASP A 118 -10.27 -1.05 -7.69
N PHE A 119 -9.43 -1.68 -6.88
CA PHE A 119 -8.00 -1.78 -7.14
C PHE A 119 -7.64 -2.56 -8.41
N ASN A 120 -8.53 -3.39 -8.94
CA ASN A 120 -8.32 -4.20 -10.14
C ASN A 120 -8.83 -3.55 -11.43
N THR A 121 -9.60 -2.45 -11.32
CA THR A 121 -10.18 -1.73 -12.46
C THR A 121 -9.51 -0.39 -12.74
N LEU A 122 -8.35 -0.15 -12.14
CA LEU A 122 -7.52 1.03 -12.37
C LEU A 122 -7.01 1.12 -13.82
N SER A 123 -6.84 2.34 -14.31
CA SER A 123 -6.07 2.54 -15.56
C SER A 123 -4.63 2.05 -15.40
N SER A 124 -4.01 1.64 -16.49
CA SER A 124 -2.67 1.04 -16.48
C SER A 124 -1.62 1.89 -15.78
N GLY A 125 -1.68 3.23 -15.92
CA GLY A 125 -0.73 4.14 -15.27
C GLY A 125 -0.86 4.15 -13.75
N TYR A 126 -2.07 4.30 -13.23
CA TYR A 126 -2.29 4.27 -11.77
C TYR A 126 -2.06 2.87 -11.19
N ALA A 127 -2.43 1.82 -11.93
CA ALA A 127 -2.14 0.45 -11.52
C ALA A 127 -0.62 0.22 -11.40
N ALA A 128 0.21 0.72 -12.33
CA ALA A 128 1.66 0.60 -12.27
C ALA A 128 2.29 1.33 -11.08
N VAL A 129 1.77 2.50 -10.72
CA VAL A 129 2.24 3.25 -9.53
C VAL A 129 1.83 2.54 -8.25
N LEU A 130 0.55 2.14 -8.15
CA LEU A 130 0.05 1.44 -6.96
C LEU A 130 0.72 0.08 -6.78
N ASP A 131 1.10 -0.62 -7.85
CA ASP A 131 1.88 -1.86 -7.76
C ASP A 131 3.16 -1.68 -6.95
N ILE A 132 3.90 -0.60 -7.19
CA ILE A 132 5.12 -0.27 -6.45
C ILE A 132 4.79 0.19 -5.03
N VAL A 133 3.88 1.16 -4.89
CA VAL A 133 3.59 1.81 -3.61
C VAL A 133 3.04 0.82 -2.60
N VAL A 134 2.02 0.03 -2.96
CA VAL A 134 1.42 -0.92 -2.01
C VAL A 134 2.33 -2.10 -1.69
N ASP A 135 3.20 -2.52 -2.63
CA ASP A 135 4.19 -3.54 -2.38
C ASP A 135 5.22 -3.08 -1.32
N LEU A 136 5.74 -1.86 -1.48
CA LEU A 136 6.67 -1.27 -0.51
C LEU A 136 6.00 -1.03 0.86
N ILE A 137 4.75 -0.58 0.89
CA ILE A 137 3.98 -0.48 2.13
C ILE A 137 3.96 -1.84 2.84
N ILE A 138 3.55 -2.91 2.17
CA ILE A 138 3.46 -4.24 2.80
C ILE A 138 4.82 -4.74 3.27
N ARG A 139 5.90 -4.52 2.50
CA ARG A 139 7.27 -4.91 2.90
C ARG A 139 7.74 -4.20 4.17
N MET A 140 7.34 -2.94 4.38
CA MET A 140 7.77 -2.13 5.51
C MET A 140 6.79 -2.20 6.70
N GLU A 141 5.53 -2.57 6.47
CA GLU A 141 4.45 -2.49 7.46
C GLU A 141 4.71 -3.35 8.71
N SER A 142 5.43 -4.46 8.58
CA SER A 142 5.82 -5.28 9.74
C SER A 142 6.72 -4.53 10.75
N GLN A 143 7.40 -3.48 10.30
CA GLN A 143 8.23 -2.59 11.13
C GLN A 143 7.51 -1.32 11.53
N SER A 144 6.59 -0.84 10.71
CA SER A 144 5.76 0.35 10.96
C SER A 144 4.80 0.18 12.15
N ASP A 145 4.45 -1.06 12.52
CA ASP A 145 3.48 -1.35 13.58
C ASP A 145 2.17 -0.53 13.40
N ARG A 146 1.69 -0.43 12.16
CA ARG A 146 0.48 0.30 11.77
C ARG A 146 0.54 1.83 12.06
N LYS A 147 1.73 2.40 12.10
CA LYS A 147 1.93 3.85 12.28
C LYS A 147 2.04 4.62 10.97
N PHE A 148 1.95 3.93 9.83
CA PHE A 148 2.15 4.50 8.51
C PHE A 148 3.51 5.17 8.36
N ASP A 149 4.55 4.54 8.93
CA ASP A 149 5.95 4.98 8.85
C ASP A 149 6.75 4.03 7.97
N PHE A 150 7.20 4.52 6.82
CA PHE A 150 7.92 3.76 5.80
C PHE A 150 9.36 4.26 5.64
N SER A 151 10.00 4.57 6.77
CA SER A 151 11.38 5.07 6.82
C SER A 151 12.44 3.96 6.85
N VAL A 152 12.06 2.71 6.59
CA VAL A 152 12.99 1.58 6.51
C VAL A 152 13.94 1.79 5.33
N ALA A 153 15.25 1.59 5.57
CA ALA A 153 16.26 1.68 4.52
C ALA A 153 16.14 0.53 3.51
N GLY A 154 16.49 0.77 2.25
CA GLY A 154 16.39 -0.27 1.24
C GLY A 154 17.00 0.07 -0.11
N ILE A 155 16.97 -0.93 -0.99
CA ILE A 155 17.31 -0.78 -2.41
C ILE A 155 16.12 -1.26 -3.23
N VAL A 156 15.63 -0.38 -4.09
CA VAL A 156 14.52 -0.65 -5.00
C VAL A 156 15.01 -0.49 -6.43
N LEU A 157 14.85 -1.54 -7.22
CA LEU A 157 15.16 -1.54 -8.64
C LEU A 157 13.84 -1.52 -9.41
N ILE A 158 13.70 -0.57 -10.32
CA ILE A 158 12.49 -0.43 -11.13
C ILE A 158 12.93 -0.37 -12.60
N ASP A 159 12.48 -1.35 -13.38
CA ASP A 159 12.72 -1.39 -14.81
C ASP A 159 11.67 -0.55 -15.52
N GLU A 160 12.11 0.36 -16.41
CA GLU A 160 11.26 1.25 -17.20
C GLU A 160 10.13 1.89 -16.34
N ILE A 161 10.52 2.67 -15.33
CA ILE A 161 9.57 3.27 -14.37
C ILE A 161 8.47 4.09 -15.07
N GLU A 162 8.78 4.70 -16.21
CA GLU A 162 7.89 5.53 -17.02
C GLU A 162 6.86 4.73 -17.83
N THR A 163 7.05 3.42 -18.00
CA THR A 163 6.17 2.59 -18.82
C THR A 163 4.74 2.59 -18.26
N HIS A 164 3.78 2.80 -19.13
CA HIS A 164 2.35 2.97 -18.87
C HIS A 164 1.94 4.28 -18.18
N LEU A 165 2.89 5.13 -17.75
CA LEU A 165 2.57 6.40 -17.13
C LEU A 165 2.33 7.50 -18.18
N HIS A 166 1.29 8.31 -17.96
CA HIS A 166 1.13 9.55 -18.74
C HIS A 166 2.18 10.59 -18.29
N LEU A 167 2.44 11.57 -19.16
CA LEU A 167 3.58 12.49 -19.03
C LEU A 167 3.65 13.23 -17.68
N GLU A 168 2.53 13.63 -17.11
CA GLU A 168 2.50 14.32 -15.82
C GLU A 168 2.94 13.39 -14.67
N LEU A 169 2.47 12.14 -14.69
CA LEU A 169 2.84 11.16 -13.68
C LEU A 169 4.30 10.74 -13.82
N GLN A 170 4.83 10.64 -15.05
CA GLN A 170 6.24 10.40 -15.29
C GLN A 170 7.14 11.46 -14.61
N ARG A 171 6.72 12.74 -14.65
CA ARG A 171 7.48 13.85 -14.05
C ARG A 171 7.46 13.82 -12.51
N LYS A 172 6.42 13.27 -11.93
CA LYS A 172 6.19 13.31 -10.47
C LYS A 172 6.58 12.00 -9.76
N ILE A 173 6.72 10.88 -10.48
CA ILE A 173 6.80 9.55 -9.87
C ILE A 173 8.00 9.38 -8.93
N LEU A 174 9.17 9.88 -9.27
CA LEU A 174 10.36 9.77 -8.42
C LEU A 174 10.20 10.59 -7.14
N ASP A 175 9.74 11.84 -7.27
CA ASP A 175 9.49 12.71 -6.12
C ASP A 175 8.40 12.13 -5.21
N LEU A 176 7.36 11.53 -5.80
CA LEU A 176 6.32 10.84 -5.07
C LEU A 176 6.90 9.66 -4.26
N LEU A 177 7.62 8.75 -4.90
CA LEU A 177 8.19 7.56 -4.25
C LEU A 177 9.18 7.94 -3.14
N THR A 178 10.11 8.86 -3.40
CA THR A 178 11.11 9.29 -2.41
C THR A 178 10.51 10.09 -1.25
N SER A 179 9.37 10.74 -1.46
CA SER A 179 8.65 11.42 -0.38
C SER A 179 7.88 10.48 0.53
N ILE A 180 7.43 9.32 0.02
CA ILE A 180 6.74 8.28 0.80
C ILE A 180 7.76 7.38 1.51
N PHE A 181 8.84 7.04 0.80
CA PHE A 181 9.89 6.11 1.21
C PHE A 181 11.24 6.83 1.23
N PRO A 182 11.53 7.64 2.23
CA PRO A 182 12.66 8.58 2.20
C PRO A 182 14.05 7.92 2.29
N ASN A 183 14.13 6.65 2.64
CA ASN A 183 15.38 5.93 2.87
C ASN A 183 15.64 4.78 1.87
N ILE A 184 14.96 4.79 0.72
CA ILE A 184 15.20 3.86 -0.37
C ILE A 184 16.03 4.47 -1.51
#